data_28bf1d240f28cc9f922dce25165feccb
#
_entry.id   28bf1d240f28cc9f922dce25165feccb
#
_cell.length_a   1.000
_cell.length_b   1.000
_cell.length_c   1.000
_cell.angle_alpha   90.00
_cell.angle_beta   90.00
_cell.angle_gamma   90.00
#
_symmetry.space_group_name_H-M   'P 1'
#
loop_
_entity.id
_entity.type
_entity.pdbx_description
1 polymer ?
#
loop_
_entity_poly.entity_id
_entity_poly.type
_entity_poly.pdbx_seq_one_letter_code
_entity_poly.pdbx_strand_id
1 'polypeptide(L)'
;TMKRKQFIKGVTQIAQEGAIQVFKELHIGIEQIVVGVVGVLQFEVLEFRLKNEYNVDIKIDRLAFKNIRWIEKSAIDKEKLNLTSDARLVKDFKDRDLLLFQNDWGISWALEHNKGLILSDVSKNND
;
A
#
# COMPACT_ATOMS: atom_id res chain seq x y z
N THR A 1 12.13 3.60 -17.34
CA THR A 1 13.37 2.91 -17.60
C THR A 1 13.19 1.40 -17.60
N MET A 2 14.13 0.69 -18.17
CA MET A 2 14.10 -0.77 -18.17
C MET A 2 14.14 -1.33 -16.74
N LYS A 3 14.92 -0.74 -15.86
CA LYS A 3 15.00 -1.19 -14.47
C LYS A 3 13.67 -1.03 -13.74
N ARG A 4 12.95 0.05 -14.00
CA ARG A 4 11.65 0.24 -13.38
C ARG A 4 10.65 -0.82 -13.86
N LYS A 5 10.67 -1.15 -15.15
CA LYS A 5 9.80 -2.20 -15.69
C LYS A 5 10.10 -3.55 -15.05
N GLN A 6 11.38 -3.88 -14.89
CA GLN A 6 11.80 -5.12 -14.24
C GLN A 6 11.38 -5.13 -12.77
N PHE A 7 11.50 -4.00 -12.09
CA PHE A 7 11.07 -3.87 -10.70
C PHE A 7 9.57 -4.12 -10.57
N ILE A 8 8.75 -3.44 -11.36
CA ILE A 8 7.29 -3.61 -11.32
C ILE A 8 6.91 -5.06 -11.63
N LYS A 9 7.53 -5.66 -12.63
CA LYS A 9 7.28 -7.05 -12.99
C LYS A 9 7.62 -7.97 -11.82
N GLY A 10 8.75 -7.74 -11.17
CA GLY A 10 9.19 -8.57 -10.06
C GLY A 10 8.29 -8.47 -8.86
N VAL A 11 7.97 -7.26 -8.41
CA VAL A 11 7.11 -7.08 -7.22
C VAL A 11 5.71 -7.61 -7.49
N THR A 12 5.19 -7.42 -8.71
CA THR A 12 3.87 -7.93 -9.07
C THR A 12 3.83 -9.46 -9.03
N GLN A 13 4.86 -10.10 -9.56
CA GLN A 13 4.98 -11.55 -9.56
C GLN A 13 5.04 -12.10 -8.14
N ILE A 14 5.88 -11.50 -7.30
CA ILE A 14 6.04 -11.93 -5.90
C ILE A 14 4.75 -11.71 -5.12
N ALA A 15 4.04 -10.60 -5.40
CA ALA A 15 2.76 -10.34 -4.76
C ALA A 15 1.71 -11.39 -5.15
N GLN A 16 1.72 -11.83 -6.41
CA GLN A 16 0.81 -12.88 -6.88
C GLN A 16 1.05 -14.21 -6.18
N GLU A 17 2.27 -14.45 -5.72
CA GLU A 17 2.59 -15.65 -4.94
C GLU A 17 2.10 -15.56 -3.50
N GLY A 18 1.59 -14.41 -3.08
CA GLY A 18 1.04 -14.22 -1.74
C GLY A 18 2.06 -13.86 -0.68
N ALA A 19 3.32 -13.66 -1.06
CA ALA A 19 4.38 -13.38 -0.09
C ALA A 19 4.36 -11.95 0.43
N ILE A 20 3.84 -11.02 -0.37
CA ILE A 20 3.81 -9.59 -0.02
C ILE A 20 2.54 -8.95 -0.56
N GLN A 21 2.20 -7.78 -0.03
CA GLN A 21 1.17 -6.90 -0.58
C GLN A 21 1.85 -5.69 -1.19
N VAL A 22 1.34 -5.19 -2.31
CA VAL A 22 1.96 -4.09 -3.04
C VAL A 22 0.93 -3.00 -3.28
N PHE A 23 1.33 -1.77 -2.99
CA PHE A 23 0.46 -0.59 -3.12
C PHE A 23 1.19 0.50 -3.89
N LYS A 24 0.41 1.41 -4.47
CA LYS A 24 0.93 2.55 -5.22
C LYS A 24 0.55 3.84 -4.51
N GLU A 25 1.50 4.75 -4.41
CA GLU A 25 1.23 6.09 -3.90
C GLU A 25 1.78 7.12 -4.87
N LEU A 26 0.96 8.08 -5.25
CA LEU A 26 1.42 9.20 -6.07
C LEU A 26 1.92 10.30 -5.15
N HIS A 27 3.20 10.67 -5.29
CA HIS A 27 3.82 11.70 -4.50
C HIS A 27 4.60 12.64 -5.42
N ILE A 28 4.18 13.89 -5.47
CA ILE A 28 4.80 14.94 -6.31
C ILE A 28 4.91 14.47 -7.77
N GLY A 29 3.83 13.90 -8.31
CA GLY A 29 3.80 13.42 -9.68
C GLY A 29 4.58 12.15 -9.94
N ILE A 30 5.18 11.54 -8.92
CA ILE A 30 5.98 10.32 -9.05
C ILE A 30 5.25 9.19 -8.31
N GLU A 31 5.03 8.09 -9.01
CA GLU A 31 4.44 6.91 -8.40
C GLU A 31 5.48 6.17 -7.57
N GLN A 32 5.17 5.94 -6.30
CA GLN A 32 6.01 5.18 -5.39
C GLN A 32 5.33 3.86 -5.05
N ILE A 33 6.15 2.84 -4.83
CA ILE A 33 5.66 1.51 -4.47
C ILE A 33 5.84 1.31 -2.97
N VAL A 34 4.75 0.93 -2.31
CA VAL A 34 4.75 0.59 -0.88
C VAL A 34 4.49 -0.90 -0.77
N VAL A 35 5.28 -1.58 0.04
CA VAL A 35 5.21 -3.04 0.18
C VAL A 35 4.83 -3.38 1.60
N GLY A 36 3.80 -4.24 1.76
CA GLY A 36 3.38 -4.77 3.04
C GLY A 36 3.86 -6.21 3.20
N VAL A 37 4.41 -6.53 4.37
CA VAL A 37 4.88 -7.88 4.68
C VAL A 37 4.34 -8.33 6.02
N VAL A 38 4.25 -9.64 6.21
CA VAL A 38 3.82 -10.21 7.49
C VAL A 38 4.98 -10.21 8.50
N GLY A 39 6.18 -10.48 8.05
CA GLY A 39 7.36 -10.50 8.90
C GLY A 39 8.53 -9.81 8.24
N VAL A 40 9.41 -9.21 9.06
CA VAL A 40 10.50 -8.37 8.56
C VAL A 40 11.49 -9.14 7.68
N LEU A 41 11.61 -10.46 7.86
CA LEU A 41 12.49 -11.26 7.01
C LEU A 41 12.04 -11.25 5.55
N GLN A 42 10.77 -11.00 5.30
CA GLN A 42 10.26 -10.96 3.93
C GLN A 42 10.85 -9.78 3.14
N PHE A 43 11.28 -8.71 3.82
CA PHE A 43 11.99 -7.64 3.12
C PHE A 43 13.31 -8.13 2.55
N GLU A 44 14.04 -8.95 3.31
CA GLU A 44 15.30 -9.50 2.82
C GLU A 44 15.09 -10.45 1.66
N VAL A 45 14.04 -11.28 1.74
CA VAL A 45 13.68 -12.19 0.66
C VAL A 45 13.32 -11.41 -0.60
N LEU A 46 12.55 -10.34 -0.45
CA LEU A 46 12.15 -9.50 -1.57
C LEU A 46 13.38 -8.89 -2.25
N GLU A 47 14.28 -8.32 -1.46
CA GLU A 47 15.50 -7.72 -1.98
C GLU A 47 16.35 -8.74 -2.73
N PHE A 48 16.52 -9.92 -2.13
CA PHE A 48 17.29 -11.01 -2.73
C PHE A 48 16.67 -11.46 -4.05
N ARG A 49 15.36 -11.68 -4.08
CA ARG A 49 14.69 -12.16 -5.28
C ARG A 49 14.70 -11.13 -6.41
N LEU A 50 14.50 -9.86 -6.08
CA LEU A 50 14.55 -8.81 -7.10
C LEU A 50 15.93 -8.73 -7.72
N LYS A 51 16.99 -8.86 -6.92
CA LYS A 51 18.34 -8.84 -7.45
C LYS A 51 18.65 -10.07 -8.31
N ASN A 52 18.33 -11.26 -7.81
CA ASN A 52 18.77 -12.48 -8.45
C ASN A 52 17.86 -12.97 -9.57
N GLU A 53 16.56 -12.69 -9.51
CA GLU A 53 15.60 -13.13 -10.52
C GLU A 53 15.28 -12.04 -11.54
N TYR A 54 15.40 -10.79 -11.16
CA TYR A 54 14.98 -9.66 -12.01
C TYR A 54 16.10 -8.66 -12.28
N ASN A 55 17.27 -8.89 -11.71
CA ASN A 55 18.45 -8.03 -11.88
C ASN A 55 18.16 -6.59 -11.47
N VAL A 56 17.49 -6.41 -10.34
CA VAL A 56 17.12 -5.10 -9.82
C VAL A 56 17.67 -4.94 -8.40
N ASP A 57 18.43 -3.88 -8.19
CA ASP A 57 18.87 -3.47 -6.85
C ASP A 57 17.87 -2.47 -6.30
N ILE A 58 17.43 -2.69 -5.05
CA ILE A 58 16.48 -1.80 -4.41
C ILE A 58 17.04 -1.32 -3.08
N LYS A 59 16.49 -0.21 -2.63
CA LYS A 59 16.69 0.29 -1.27
C LYS A 59 15.32 0.28 -0.59
N ILE A 60 15.26 -0.28 0.62
CA ILE A 60 14.02 -0.38 1.37
C ILE A 60 14.06 0.64 2.51
N ASP A 61 13.08 1.55 2.50
CA ASP A 61 12.85 2.47 3.60
C ASP A 61 11.66 1.94 4.40
N ARG A 62 11.88 1.64 5.67
CA ARG A 62 10.82 1.08 6.51
C ARG A 62 9.89 2.18 6.99
N LEU A 63 8.59 1.91 6.90
CA LEU A 63 7.54 2.81 7.35
C LEU A 63 6.86 2.22 8.57
N ALA A 64 6.27 3.08 9.39
CA ALA A 64 5.70 2.68 10.67
C ALA A 64 4.22 2.31 10.60
N PHE A 65 3.70 2.03 9.41
CA PHE A 65 2.29 1.66 9.24
C PHE A 65 2.07 0.22 9.67
N LYS A 66 0.98 -0.01 10.40
CA LYS A 66 0.63 -1.33 10.93
C LYS A 66 -0.75 -1.79 10.50
N ASN A 67 -1.62 -0.89 10.11
CA ASN A 67 -3.01 -1.20 9.79
C ASN A 67 -3.33 -0.76 8.38
N ILE A 68 -4.04 -1.62 7.66
CA ILE A 68 -4.51 -1.36 6.30
C ILE A 68 -6.03 -1.41 6.31
N ARG A 69 -6.69 -0.39 5.74
CA ARG A 69 -8.14 -0.37 5.61
C ARG A 69 -8.53 0.07 4.22
N TRP A 70 -9.36 -0.72 3.56
CA TRP A 70 -9.91 -0.37 2.26
C TRP A 70 -11.07 0.60 2.44
N ILE A 71 -11.15 1.61 1.58
CA ILE A 71 -12.27 2.53 1.54
C ILE A 71 -13.35 1.89 0.69
N GLU A 72 -14.53 1.67 1.28
CA GLU A 72 -15.65 1.18 0.52
C GLU A 72 -16.15 2.27 -0.43
N LYS A 73 -16.72 1.85 -1.56
CA LYS A 73 -17.38 2.79 -2.46
C LYS A 73 -18.47 3.50 -1.71
N SER A 74 -18.20 4.72 -1.30
CA SER A 74 -19.11 5.50 -0.51
C SER A 74 -19.31 6.85 -1.16
N ALA A 75 -20.15 7.64 -0.56
CA ALA A 75 -20.43 8.99 -1.03
C ALA A 75 -19.27 9.96 -0.78
N ILE A 76 -18.21 9.54 -0.15
CA ILE A 76 -17.10 10.43 0.18
C ILE A 76 -16.13 10.56 -1.00
N ASP A 77 -15.82 11.81 -1.33
CA ASP A 77 -14.79 12.12 -2.29
C ASP A 77 -13.43 12.02 -1.60
N LYS A 78 -12.55 11.19 -2.13
CA LYS A 78 -11.23 10.96 -1.51
C LYS A 78 -10.39 12.23 -1.43
N GLU A 79 -10.63 13.21 -2.29
CA GLU A 79 -9.94 14.50 -2.24
C GLU A 79 -10.38 15.34 -1.05
N LYS A 80 -11.52 15.02 -0.46
CA LYS A 80 -12.05 15.73 0.70
C LYS A 80 -11.81 14.99 2.02
N LEU A 81 -11.01 13.91 1.99
CA LEU A 81 -10.68 13.16 3.19
C LEU A 81 -9.83 14.00 4.14
N ASN A 82 -10.23 13.99 5.40
CA ASN A 82 -9.44 14.57 6.48
C ASN A 82 -8.64 13.46 7.14
N LEU A 83 -7.34 13.56 7.08
CA LEU A 83 -6.44 12.55 7.64
C LEU A 83 -5.40 13.21 8.54
N THR A 84 -4.96 12.49 9.56
CA THR A 84 -3.81 12.94 10.34
C THR A 84 -2.55 12.80 9.47
N SER A 85 -1.48 13.49 9.86
CA SER A 85 -0.24 13.47 9.10
C SER A 85 0.41 12.08 9.05
N ASP A 86 0.04 11.19 9.96
CA ASP A 86 0.58 9.84 10.03
C ASP A 86 -0.28 8.79 9.33
N ALA A 87 -1.35 9.21 8.66
CA ALA A 87 -2.15 8.34 7.81
C ALA A 87 -1.80 8.61 6.35
N ARG A 88 -1.95 7.61 5.49
CA ARG A 88 -1.57 7.75 4.09
C ARG A 88 -2.58 7.07 3.18
N LEU A 89 -2.98 7.77 2.13
CA LEU A 89 -3.87 7.23 1.10
C LEU A 89 -3.03 6.60 0.00
N VAL A 90 -3.31 5.34 -0.31
CA VAL A 90 -2.62 4.61 -1.37
C VAL A 90 -3.66 3.84 -2.20
N LYS A 91 -3.20 3.22 -3.28
CA LYS A 91 -4.01 2.35 -4.12
C LYS A 91 -3.37 0.98 -4.22
N ASP A 92 -4.19 -0.06 -4.31
CA ASP A 92 -3.66 -1.36 -4.69
C ASP A 92 -3.54 -1.46 -6.22
N PHE A 93 -3.08 -2.59 -6.73
CA PHE A 93 -2.86 -2.76 -8.16
C PHE A 93 -4.15 -3.00 -8.94
N LYS A 94 -5.29 -3.05 -8.27
CA LYS A 94 -6.62 -3.04 -8.90
C LYS A 94 -7.26 -1.66 -8.81
N ASP A 95 -6.47 -0.64 -8.48
CA ASP A 95 -6.89 0.76 -8.37
C ASP A 95 -7.95 1.01 -7.31
N ARG A 96 -7.98 0.17 -6.28
CA ARG A 96 -8.86 0.39 -5.14
C ARG A 96 -8.16 1.26 -4.11
N ASP A 97 -8.90 2.22 -3.55
CA ASP A 97 -8.34 3.13 -2.56
C ASP A 97 -8.29 2.49 -1.18
N LEU A 98 -7.20 2.71 -0.49
CA LEU A 98 -7.06 2.24 0.88
C LEU A 98 -6.21 3.21 1.69
N LEU A 99 -6.32 3.07 3.01
CA LEU A 99 -5.59 3.92 3.95
C LEU A 99 -4.63 3.08 4.77
N LEU A 100 -3.44 3.63 4.98
CA LEU A 100 -2.45 3.06 5.88
C LEU A 100 -2.44 3.87 7.16
N PHE A 101 -2.50 3.18 8.30
CA PHE A 101 -2.51 3.81 9.63
C PHE A 101 -1.40 3.23 10.49
N GLN A 102 -0.86 4.06 11.35
CA GLN A 102 0.18 3.61 12.28
C GLN A 102 -0.41 2.93 13.52
N ASN A 103 -1.66 3.25 13.87
CA ASN A 103 -2.32 2.70 15.05
C ASN A 103 -3.84 2.82 14.94
N ASP A 104 -4.53 2.21 15.91
CA ASP A 104 -5.99 2.23 15.94
C ASP A 104 -6.57 3.61 16.16
N TRP A 105 -5.85 4.48 16.86
CA TRP A 105 -6.31 5.84 17.09
C TRP A 105 -6.50 6.60 15.78
N GLY A 106 -5.60 6.40 14.83
CA GLY A 106 -5.71 7.02 13.50
C GLY A 106 -6.96 6.58 12.76
N ILE A 107 -7.32 5.31 12.89
CA ILE A 107 -8.53 4.77 12.28
C ILE A 107 -9.76 5.44 12.90
N SER A 108 -9.83 5.48 14.22
CA SER A 108 -10.95 6.11 14.92
C SER A 108 -11.07 7.59 14.59
N TRP A 109 -9.94 8.29 14.55
CA TRP A 109 -9.91 9.70 14.19
C TRP A 109 -10.47 9.92 12.78
N ALA A 110 -10.05 9.09 11.82
CA ALA A 110 -10.51 9.21 10.44
C ALA A 110 -12.03 8.99 10.34
N LEU A 111 -12.54 7.99 11.04
CA LEU A 111 -13.98 7.71 11.02
C LEU A 111 -14.79 8.84 11.66
N GLU A 112 -14.26 9.47 12.70
CA GLU A 112 -14.95 10.59 13.37
C GLU A 112 -14.94 11.86 12.55
N HIS A 113 -13.90 12.10 11.76
CA HIS A 113 -13.71 13.36 11.06
C HIS A 113 -14.07 13.29 9.57
N ASN A 114 -14.60 12.16 9.12
CA ASN A 114 -15.03 11.99 7.72
C ASN A 114 -16.39 11.31 7.70
N LYS A 115 -17.42 12.14 7.75
CA LYS A 115 -18.79 11.64 7.73
C LYS A 115 -19.03 10.86 6.43
N GLY A 116 -19.56 9.65 6.56
CA GLY A 116 -19.82 8.79 5.41
C GLY A 116 -18.67 7.88 5.02
N LEU A 117 -17.52 8.01 5.69
CA LEU A 117 -16.39 7.12 5.42
C LEU A 117 -16.67 5.74 6.00
N ILE A 118 -16.53 4.73 5.16
CA ILE A 118 -16.68 3.32 5.56
C ILE A 118 -15.39 2.61 5.23
N LEU A 119 -14.78 2.00 6.25
CA LEU A 119 -13.51 1.30 6.11
C LEU A 119 -13.71 -0.20 6.35
N SER A 120 -12.97 -1.00 5.60
CA SER A 120 -13.01 -2.46 5.71
C SER A 120 -11.58 -2.97 5.84
N ASP A 121 -11.40 -4.00 6.67
CA ASP A 121 -10.10 -4.64 6.83
C ASP A 121 -9.83 -5.69 5.75
N VAL A 122 -10.79 -5.92 4.85
CA VAL A 122 -10.60 -6.81 3.70
C VAL A 122 -11.10 -6.11 2.45
N SER A 123 -10.56 -6.53 1.30
CA SER A 123 -11.02 -6.03 0.03
C SER A 123 -12.43 -6.52 -0.27
N LYS A 124 -13.34 -5.61 -0.62
CA LYS A 124 -14.72 -5.95 -0.91
C LYS A 124 -14.92 -6.47 -2.33
N ASN A 125 -14.00 -6.21 -3.22
CA ASN A 125 -14.07 -6.69 -4.60
C ASN A 125 -13.15 -7.86 -4.77
N ASN A 126 -13.68 -9.06 -4.62
CA ASN A 126 -12.88 -10.28 -4.57
C ASN A 126 -12.68 -10.95 -5.92
N ASP A 127 -12.80 -10.24 -6.96
CA ASP A 127 -12.65 -10.83 -8.28
C ASP A 127 -11.38 -10.47 -8.97
#